data_43ff5cbf3a7dd659a56d4ced49ec2ffc
#
_entry.id   43ff5cbf3a7dd659a56d4ced49ec2ffc
#
_cell.length_a   1.000
_cell.length_b   1.000
_cell.length_c   1.000
_cell.angle_alpha   90.00
_cell.angle_beta   90.00
_cell.angle_gamma   90.00
#
_symmetry.space_group_name_H-M   'P 1'
#
loop_
_entity.id
_entity.type
_entity.pdbx_description
1 polymer ?
#
loop_
_entity_poly.entity_id
_entity_poly.type
_entity_poly.pdbx_seq_one_letter_code
_entity_poly.pdbx_strand_id
1 'polypeptide(L)'
;MRIVIIGGGPGGYEAALVAAEHGADVTLISREGLGGNSVLWDCVPSKALIVSAEAMGWMQSAKRLGVRLEGGHDLATRTEIDMNAVMDRVQGLAFNQSADISKKVGRTGVEIIEAEARLLDPQTVEVEHRGGRSYRVSADIVLIATGSNPRTLPGCEPDGDRVFTSRELYDLRELPERLIVIGSGATGAEYAHAFARFGSEVHLISSRDQILPSEDPDAAAVIEDSFERWGMVIHRRKRAADIERGADGVRVETTEGEWVEGTHALFCIGQIPASGGLGLAAAGVHVTDRDAIPVDGVSRTNVPTVYAAGDVTGSMMLASTAAMQGRNAMWHALGQAVTPFRDDAVAKCIFTEPEVATVGMTAEDIAQSQVPVRTVSLPIARNPRAKMRELSEGFIKLHAMAGSGLVLGGAVVSAQASDLIAPVSVAVHNRLSVQQLAYAFTVYPSISGSLQEAARQLMDRA
;
A
#
# COMPACT_ATOMS: atom_id res chain seq x y z
N MET A 1 24.44 -1.77 -23.64
CA MET A 1 24.53 -1.23 -22.28
C MET A 1 24.21 -2.34 -21.30
N ARG A 2 25.08 -2.56 -20.32
CA ARG A 2 24.87 -3.57 -19.27
C ARG A 2 24.23 -2.90 -18.06
N ILE A 3 23.10 -3.43 -17.63
CA ILE A 3 22.33 -2.89 -16.49
C ILE A 3 22.21 -3.97 -15.43
N VAL A 4 22.61 -3.65 -14.21
CA VAL A 4 22.41 -4.51 -13.04
C VAL A 4 21.33 -3.90 -12.15
N ILE A 5 20.33 -4.70 -11.82
CA ILE A 5 19.21 -4.31 -10.96
C ILE A 5 19.28 -5.14 -9.68
N ILE A 6 19.33 -4.47 -8.53
CA ILE A 6 19.38 -5.09 -7.19
C ILE A 6 18.01 -4.94 -6.54
N GLY A 7 17.26 -6.04 -6.46
CA GLY A 7 15.91 -6.10 -5.91
C GLY A 7 14.83 -6.43 -6.94
N GLY A 8 14.05 -7.47 -6.66
CA GLY A 8 13.03 -8.03 -7.55
C GLY A 8 11.61 -7.48 -7.35
N GLY A 9 11.44 -6.41 -6.55
CA GLY A 9 10.15 -5.74 -6.34
C GLY A 9 9.65 -4.97 -7.56
N PRO A 10 8.50 -4.26 -7.47
CA PRO A 10 7.91 -3.51 -8.59
C PRO A 10 8.89 -2.53 -9.24
N GLY A 11 9.72 -1.83 -8.46
CA GLY A 11 10.75 -0.95 -8.99
C GLY A 11 11.78 -1.67 -9.84
N GLY A 12 12.17 -2.89 -9.42
CA GLY A 12 13.17 -3.69 -10.12
C GLY A 12 12.63 -4.42 -11.34
N TYR A 13 11.55 -5.20 -11.23
CA TYR A 13 11.07 -5.98 -12.37
C TYR A 13 10.46 -5.10 -13.48
N GLU A 14 9.80 -4.00 -13.16
CA GLU A 14 9.31 -3.06 -14.17
C GLU A 14 10.46 -2.32 -14.88
N ALA A 15 11.51 -1.98 -14.13
CA ALA A 15 12.74 -1.45 -14.72
C ALA A 15 13.40 -2.46 -15.67
N ALA A 16 13.49 -3.73 -15.25
CA ALA A 16 14.07 -4.80 -16.07
C ALA A 16 13.33 -4.97 -17.40
N LEU A 17 11.99 -4.94 -17.37
CA LEU A 17 11.15 -5.02 -18.58
C LEU A 17 11.43 -3.85 -19.53
N VAL A 18 11.43 -2.61 -19.02
CA VAL A 18 11.71 -1.41 -19.83
C VAL A 18 13.13 -1.48 -20.43
N ALA A 19 14.12 -1.85 -19.61
CA ALA A 19 15.50 -1.91 -20.07
C ALA A 19 15.70 -2.97 -21.18
N ALA A 20 15.10 -4.14 -21.02
CA ALA A 20 15.15 -5.21 -22.01
C ALA A 20 14.42 -4.83 -23.32
N GLU A 21 13.26 -4.20 -23.24
CA GLU A 21 12.51 -3.68 -24.40
C GLU A 21 13.34 -2.68 -25.23
N HIS A 22 14.27 -1.97 -24.59
CA HIS A 22 15.18 -1.03 -25.26
C HIS A 22 16.54 -1.66 -25.63
N GLY A 23 16.67 -2.98 -25.57
CA GLY A 23 17.85 -3.71 -26.03
C GLY A 23 19.05 -3.66 -25.08
N ALA A 24 18.84 -3.36 -23.80
CA ALA A 24 19.90 -3.48 -22.80
C ALA A 24 20.15 -4.95 -22.43
N ASP A 25 21.39 -5.25 -22.01
CA ASP A 25 21.77 -6.51 -21.37
C ASP A 25 21.50 -6.37 -19.87
N VAL A 26 20.50 -7.09 -19.36
CA VAL A 26 19.95 -6.87 -18.01
C VAL A 26 20.16 -8.09 -17.13
N THR A 27 20.81 -7.88 -15.99
CA THR A 27 20.89 -8.83 -14.87
C THR A 27 20.07 -8.31 -13.71
N LEU A 28 19.03 -9.05 -13.31
CA LEU A 28 18.15 -8.75 -12.16
C LEU A 28 18.47 -9.72 -11.02
N ILE A 29 18.95 -9.18 -9.91
CA ILE A 29 19.36 -9.94 -8.72
C ILE A 29 18.30 -9.77 -7.62
N SER A 30 17.74 -10.86 -7.14
CA SER A 30 16.75 -10.85 -6.07
C SER A 30 16.97 -11.99 -5.09
N ARG A 31 16.90 -11.70 -3.82
CA ARG A 31 17.14 -12.68 -2.74
C ARG A 31 16.01 -13.70 -2.56
N GLU A 32 14.77 -13.31 -2.84
CA GLU A 32 13.55 -14.03 -2.47
C GLU A 32 12.59 -14.25 -3.66
N GLY A 33 13.08 -14.22 -4.90
CA GLY A 33 12.22 -14.27 -6.10
C GLY A 33 11.73 -12.90 -6.54
N LEU A 34 10.81 -12.86 -7.53
CA LEU A 34 10.29 -11.61 -8.07
C LEU A 34 8.94 -11.23 -7.46
N GLY A 35 8.68 -9.93 -7.41
CA GLY A 35 7.49 -9.33 -6.82
C GLY A 35 7.78 -8.51 -5.56
N GLY A 36 8.85 -8.87 -4.81
CA GLY A 36 9.23 -8.17 -3.57
C GLY A 36 8.11 -8.13 -2.53
N ASN A 37 8.19 -7.18 -1.61
CA ASN A 37 7.19 -7.04 -0.52
C ASN A 37 5.76 -6.97 -1.06
N SER A 38 5.50 -6.23 -2.13
CA SER A 38 4.16 -6.04 -2.67
C SER A 38 3.45 -7.32 -3.11
N VAL A 39 4.21 -8.35 -3.47
CA VAL A 39 3.67 -9.63 -3.95
C VAL A 39 3.81 -10.74 -2.91
N LEU A 40 4.92 -10.77 -2.21
CA LEU A 40 5.25 -11.90 -1.33
C LEU A 40 4.75 -11.70 0.12
N TRP A 41 4.74 -10.44 0.63
CA TRP A 41 4.59 -10.19 2.06
C TRP A 41 3.59 -9.09 2.44
N ASP A 42 3.10 -8.28 1.48
CA ASP A 42 2.25 -7.12 1.78
C ASP A 42 1.04 -7.03 0.84
N CYS A 43 1.09 -6.27 -0.25
CA CYS A 43 -0.10 -5.88 -1.03
C CYS A 43 -0.95 -7.09 -1.51
N VAL A 44 -0.36 -8.06 -2.19
CA VAL A 44 -1.12 -9.22 -2.71
C VAL A 44 -1.64 -10.08 -1.54
N PRO A 45 -0.82 -10.48 -0.57
CA PRO A 45 -1.30 -11.25 0.57
C PRO A 45 -2.35 -10.50 1.40
N SER A 46 -2.11 -9.25 1.77
CA SER A 46 -3.05 -8.49 2.62
C SER A 46 -4.38 -8.24 1.93
N LYS A 47 -4.38 -7.89 0.63
CA LYS A 47 -5.63 -7.70 -0.13
C LYS A 47 -6.35 -9.02 -0.38
N ALA A 48 -5.61 -10.13 -0.56
CA ALA A 48 -6.23 -11.46 -0.60
C ALA A 48 -6.90 -11.84 0.73
N LEU A 49 -6.29 -11.47 1.86
CA LEU A 49 -6.88 -11.63 3.20
C LEU A 49 -8.16 -10.79 3.34
N ILE A 50 -8.10 -9.51 2.95
CA ILE A 50 -9.22 -8.57 2.99
C ILE A 50 -10.40 -9.08 2.15
N VAL A 51 -10.17 -9.65 0.96
CA VAL A 51 -11.24 -10.24 0.14
C VAL A 51 -11.96 -11.37 0.88
N SER A 52 -11.24 -12.16 1.70
CA SER A 52 -11.89 -13.16 2.56
C SER A 52 -12.73 -12.50 3.68
N ALA A 53 -12.27 -11.38 4.23
CA ALA A 53 -13.01 -10.58 5.21
C ALA A 53 -14.27 -9.94 4.60
N GLU A 54 -14.19 -9.45 3.36
CA GLU A 54 -15.35 -8.94 2.61
C GLU A 54 -16.41 -10.03 2.40
N ALA A 55 -15.98 -11.26 2.09
CA ALA A 55 -16.90 -12.40 1.98
C ALA A 55 -17.68 -12.64 3.29
N MET A 56 -17.01 -12.54 4.45
CA MET A 56 -17.69 -12.58 5.75
C MET A 56 -18.70 -11.43 5.91
N GLY A 57 -18.33 -10.23 5.49
CA GLY A 57 -19.21 -9.05 5.48
C GLY A 57 -20.48 -9.27 4.62
N TRP A 58 -20.32 -9.87 3.43
CA TRP A 58 -21.45 -10.25 2.58
C TRP A 58 -22.38 -11.26 3.26
N MET A 59 -21.84 -12.28 3.94
CA MET A 59 -22.65 -13.25 4.67
C MET A 59 -23.43 -12.58 5.80
N GLN A 60 -22.83 -11.64 6.53
CA GLN A 60 -23.48 -10.88 7.60
C GLN A 60 -24.61 -9.98 7.08
N SER A 61 -24.48 -9.42 5.87
CA SER A 61 -25.47 -8.54 5.25
C SER A 61 -26.52 -9.27 4.39
N ALA A 62 -26.32 -10.54 4.08
CA ALA A 62 -27.12 -11.32 3.13
C ALA A 62 -28.63 -11.30 3.42
N LYS A 63 -29.01 -11.35 4.71
CA LYS A 63 -30.41 -11.31 5.15
C LYS A 63 -31.14 -10.03 4.71
N ARG A 64 -30.45 -8.89 4.73
CA ARG A 64 -31.01 -7.60 4.30
C ARG A 64 -31.29 -7.57 2.79
N LEU A 65 -30.50 -8.33 2.04
CA LEU A 65 -30.70 -8.53 0.59
C LEU A 65 -31.71 -9.64 0.26
N GLY A 66 -32.36 -10.22 1.27
CA GLY A 66 -33.36 -11.29 1.08
C GLY A 66 -32.76 -12.70 0.92
N VAL A 67 -31.46 -12.87 1.14
CA VAL A 67 -30.78 -14.18 1.04
C VAL A 67 -30.74 -14.85 2.41
N ARG A 68 -31.18 -16.12 2.48
CA ARG A 68 -31.20 -16.93 3.71
C ARG A 68 -30.83 -18.38 3.38
N LEU A 69 -30.33 -19.09 4.37
CA LEU A 69 -30.17 -20.55 4.27
C LEU A 69 -31.53 -21.25 4.26
N GLU A 70 -31.57 -22.44 3.68
CA GLU A 70 -32.72 -23.33 3.76
C GLU A 70 -33.11 -23.57 5.23
N GLY A 71 -34.39 -23.60 5.53
CA GLY A 71 -34.90 -23.64 6.91
C GLY A 71 -34.96 -22.27 7.61
N GLY A 72 -34.63 -21.16 6.91
CA GLY A 72 -34.77 -19.79 7.44
C GLY A 72 -33.63 -19.33 8.35
N HIS A 73 -32.55 -20.07 8.44
CA HIS A 73 -31.36 -19.70 9.23
C HIS A 73 -30.66 -18.46 8.69
N ASP A 74 -30.07 -17.69 9.59
CA ASP A 74 -29.25 -16.51 9.26
C ASP A 74 -27.84 -16.96 8.90
N LEU A 75 -27.32 -16.52 7.74
CA LEU A 75 -25.96 -16.79 7.31
C LEU A 75 -24.93 -16.25 8.29
N ALA A 76 -25.19 -15.08 8.89
CA ALA A 76 -24.29 -14.47 9.88
C ALA A 76 -23.98 -15.37 11.09
N THR A 77 -24.93 -16.20 11.49
CA THR A 77 -24.80 -17.10 12.66
C THR A 77 -24.31 -18.50 12.32
N ARG A 78 -24.09 -18.80 11.03
CA ARG A 78 -23.73 -20.13 10.53
C ARG A 78 -22.47 -20.12 9.68
N THR A 79 -21.78 -18.98 9.60
CA THR A 79 -20.55 -18.83 8.85
C THR A 79 -19.38 -18.75 9.83
N GLU A 80 -18.38 -19.57 9.60
CA GLU A 80 -17.11 -19.61 10.33
C GLU A 80 -15.96 -19.40 9.36
N ILE A 81 -14.84 -18.88 9.84
CA ILE A 81 -13.64 -18.72 9.05
C ILE A 81 -12.71 -19.93 9.24
N ASP A 82 -12.26 -20.49 8.14
CA ASP A 82 -11.19 -21.49 8.13
C ASP A 82 -9.85 -20.80 7.84
N MET A 83 -9.10 -20.48 8.90
CA MET A 83 -7.83 -19.77 8.78
C MET A 83 -6.80 -20.54 7.96
N ASN A 84 -6.78 -21.88 8.03
CA ASN A 84 -5.87 -22.68 7.20
C ASN A 84 -6.17 -22.48 5.72
N ALA A 85 -7.44 -22.60 5.33
CA ALA A 85 -7.85 -22.39 3.93
C ALA A 85 -7.59 -20.96 3.46
N VAL A 86 -7.80 -19.95 4.31
CA VAL A 86 -7.51 -18.54 4.01
C VAL A 86 -6.02 -18.34 3.78
N MET A 87 -5.17 -18.79 4.71
CA MET A 87 -3.73 -18.57 4.63
C MET A 87 -3.08 -19.37 3.48
N ASP A 88 -3.52 -20.61 3.24
CA ASP A 88 -3.06 -21.39 2.08
C ASP A 88 -3.44 -20.71 0.75
N ARG A 89 -4.65 -20.14 0.67
CA ARG A 89 -5.06 -19.33 -0.50
C ARG A 89 -4.20 -18.09 -0.67
N VAL A 90 -3.96 -17.34 0.40
CA VAL A 90 -3.15 -16.11 0.39
C VAL A 90 -1.71 -16.40 -0.06
N GLN A 91 -1.07 -17.40 0.53
CA GLN A 91 0.29 -17.81 0.16
C GLN A 91 0.34 -18.36 -1.26
N GLY A 92 -0.63 -19.15 -1.67
CA GLY A 92 -0.74 -19.69 -3.03
C GLY A 92 -0.88 -18.58 -4.10
N LEU A 93 -1.66 -17.54 -3.83
CA LEU A 93 -1.78 -16.37 -4.71
C LEU A 93 -0.46 -15.61 -4.82
N ALA A 94 0.22 -15.36 -3.70
CA ALA A 94 1.52 -14.67 -3.69
C ALA A 94 2.56 -15.45 -4.50
N PHE A 95 2.66 -16.76 -4.27
CA PHE A 95 3.57 -17.64 -5.02
C PHE A 95 3.28 -17.65 -6.52
N ASN A 96 2.02 -17.84 -6.92
CA ASN A 96 1.62 -17.86 -8.32
C ASN A 96 1.90 -16.52 -9.01
N GLN A 97 1.61 -15.40 -8.34
CA GLN A 97 1.91 -14.07 -8.88
C GLN A 97 3.41 -13.82 -9.07
N SER A 98 4.23 -14.26 -8.11
CA SER A 98 5.69 -14.19 -8.22
C SER A 98 6.22 -15.04 -9.38
N ALA A 99 5.68 -16.25 -9.56
CA ALA A 99 6.04 -17.12 -10.67
C ALA A 99 5.65 -16.53 -12.04
N ASP A 100 4.46 -15.90 -12.14
CA ASP A 100 4.02 -15.25 -13.37
C ASP A 100 4.88 -14.03 -13.71
N ILE A 101 5.29 -13.22 -12.73
CA ILE A 101 6.23 -12.12 -12.93
C ILE A 101 7.58 -12.66 -13.42
N SER A 102 8.12 -13.70 -12.78
CA SER A 102 9.39 -14.32 -13.14
C SER A 102 9.36 -14.85 -14.58
N LYS A 103 8.27 -15.50 -14.97
CA LYS A 103 8.05 -15.98 -16.33
C LYS A 103 7.94 -14.82 -17.34
N LYS A 104 7.23 -13.72 -16.98
CA LYS A 104 7.11 -12.54 -17.84
C LYS A 104 8.49 -11.91 -18.08
N VAL A 105 9.25 -11.66 -17.01
CA VAL A 105 10.59 -11.06 -17.07
C VAL A 105 11.58 -11.96 -17.82
N GLY A 106 11.61 -13.26 -17.50
CA GLY A 106 12.51 -14.20 -18.17
C GLY A 106 12.30 -14.32 -19.69
N ARG A 107 11.05 -14.13 -20.16
CA ARG A 107 10.75 -14.14 -21.62
C ARG A 107 11.36 -12.97 -22.39
N THR A 108 11.76 -11.89 -21.72
CA THR A 108 12.41 -10.73 -22.37
C THR A 108 13.92 -10.88 -22.49
N GLY A 109 14.49 -12.01 -22.03
CA GLY A 109 15.93 -12.26 -22.08
C GLY A 109 16.70 -11.70 -20.87
N VAL A 110 16.01 -11.16 -19.86
CA VAL A 110 16.63 -10.73 -18.61
C VAL A 110 17.19 -11.94 -17.87
N GLU A 111 18.45 -11.85 -17.46
CA GLU A 111 19.05 -12.82 -16.55
C GLU A 111 18.56 -12.59 -15.13
N ILE A 112 17.86 -13.56 -14.56
CA ILE A 112 17.34 -13.50 -13.18
C ILE A 112 18.24 -14.36 -12.30
N ILE A 113 18.82 -13.74 -11.25
CA ILE A 113 19.73 -14.41 -10.32
C ILE A 113 19.15 -14.37 -8.91
N GLU A 114 18.96 -15.54 -8.30
CA GLU A 114 18.59 -15.63 -6.89
C GLU A 114 19.85 -15.57 -6.01
N ALA A 115 20.14 -14.37 -5.51
CA ALA A 115 21.35 -14.09 -4.74
C ALA A 115 21.21 -12.78 -3.95
N GLU A 116 22.13 -12.52 -3.02
CA GLU A 116 22.39 -11.21 -2.46
C GLU A 116 23.36 -10.43 -3.35
N ALA A 117 23.28 -9.10 -3.30
CA ALA A 117 24.17 -8.25 -4.08
C ALA A 117 24.56 -7.00 -3.32
N ARG A 118 25.81 -6.56 -3.54
CA ARG A 118 26.31 -5.28 -3.00
C ARG A 118 27.22 -4.58 -3.98
N LEU A 119 27.26 -3.28 -3.94
CA LEU A 119 28.17 -2.44 -4.70
C LEU A 119 29.58 -2.51 -4.09
N LEU A 120 30.59 -2.73 -4.94
CA LEU A 120 32.00 -2.54 -4.60
C LEU A 120 32.48 -1.14 -5.01
N ASP A 121 31.93 -0.64 -6.09
CA ASP A 121 32.08 0.71 -6.64
C ASP A 121 30.85 1.03 -7.50
N PRO A 122 30.72 2.22 -8.14
CA PRO A 122 29.54 2.59 -8.93
C PRO A 122 29.21 1.69 -10.13
N GLN A 123 30.15 0.85 -10.57
CA GLN A 123 30.03 0.02 -11.78
C GLN A 123 30.33 -1.45 -11.55
N THR A 124 30.63 -1.85 -10.31
CA THR A 124 30.94 -3.23 -9.96
C THR A 124 30.04 -3.71 -8.84
N VAL A 125 29.25 -4.75 -9.13
CA VAL A 125 28.36 -5.41 -8.18
C VAL A 125 28.94 -6.77 -7.81
N GLU A 126 29.10 -7.06 -6.54
CA GLU A 126 29.38 -8.39 -6.02
C GLU A 126 28.06 -9.13 -5.81
N VAL A 127 27.98 -10.32 -6.35
CA VAL A 127 26.84 -11.23 -6.25
C VAL A 127 27.22 -12.39 -5.35
N GLU A 128 26.46 -12.64 -4.29
CA GLU A 128 26.71 -13.70 -3.33
C GLU A 128 25.53 -14.68 -3.26
N HIS A 129 25.74 -15.92 -3.70
CA HIS A 129 24.73 -16.97 -3.60
C HIS A 129 24.61 -17.54 -2.21
N ARG A 130 23.43 -18.05 -1.86
CA ARG A 130 23.24 -18.87 -0.66
C ARG A 130 24.23 -20.05 -0.70
N GLY A 131 25.19 -20.08 0.22
CA GLY A 131 26.29 -21.07 0.24
C GLY A 131 27.66 -20.48 0.01
N GLY A 132 27.80 -19.16 -0.07
CA GLY A 132 29.06 -18.42 0.04
C GLY A 132 29.87 -18.32 -1.25
N ARG A 133 29.34 -18.76 -2.42
CA ARG A 133 29.98 -18.50 -3.72
C ARG A 133 29.71 -17.05 -4.10
N SER A 134 30.75 -16.26 -4.30
CA SER A 134 30.65 -14.90 -4.81
C SER A 134 31.39 -14.70 -6.12
N TYR A 135 30.92 -13.74 -6.94
CA TYR A 135 31.57 -13.28 -8.15
C TYR A 135 31.17 -11.83 -8.41
N ARG A 136 31.86 -11.19 -9.37
CA ARG A 136 31.64 -9.78 -9.70
C ARG A 136 30.99 -9.63 -11.05
N VAL A 137 30.04 -8.71 -11.14
CA VAL A 137 29.38 -8.30 -12.38
C VAL A 137 29.68 -6.82 -12.62
N SER A 138 30.15 -6.49 -13.81
CA SER A 138 30.34 -5.09 -14.20
C SER A 138 29.07 -4.54 -14.83
N ALA A 139 28.72 -3.31 -14.51
CA ALA A 139 27.54 -2.62 -15.01
C ALA A 139 27.90 -1.24 -15.57
N ASP A 140 27.21 -0.81 -16.64
CA ASP A 140 27.24 0.58 -17.08
C ASP A 140 26.28 1.43 -16.22
N ILE A 141 25.17 0.82 -15.79
CA ILE A 141 24.13 1.41 -14.91
C ILE A 141 23.76 0.41 -13.82
N VAL A 142 23.59 0.87 -12.60
CA VAL A 142 23.02 0.09 -11.48
C VAL A 142 21.72 0.72 -11.01
N LEU A 143 20.68 -0.08 -10.82
CA LEU A 143 19.45 0.31 -10.15
C LEU A 143 19.32 -0.43 -8.81
N ILE A 144 19.13 0.34 -7.73
CA ILE A 144 18.85 -0.18 -6.39
C ILE A 144 17.33 -0.13 -6.16
N ALA A 145 16.71 -1.31 -6.00
CA ALA A 145 15.28 -1.46 -5.81
C ALA A 145 14.96 -2.46 -4.69
N THR A 146 15.72 -2.37 -3.60
CA THR A 146 15.72 -3.33 -2.48
C THR A 146 14.53 -3.17 -1.53
N GLY A 147 13.72 -2.12 -1.71
CA GLY A 147 12.48 -1.92 -0.95
C GLY A 147 12.69 -1.51 0.50
N SER A 148 11.92 -2.12 1.40
CA SER A 148 11.87 -1.80 2.83
C SER A 148 11.67 -3.04 3.68
N ASN A 149 11.89 -2.90 5.00
CA ASN A 149 11.58 -3.91 6.01
C ASN A 149 10.56 -3.37 7.01
N PRO A 150 9.66 -4.21 7.57
CA PRO A 150 8.77 -3.81 8.64
C PRO A 150 9.54 -3.27 9.84
N ARG A 151 9.04 -2.19 10.42
CA ARG A 151 9.58 -1.63 11.67
C ARG A 151 9.02 -2.38 12.86
N THR A 152 9.87 -2.69 13.83
CA THR A 152 9.52 -3.26 15.14
C THR A 152 9.97 -2.34 16.25
N LEU A 153 9.61 -2.64 17.49
CA LEU A 153 10.20 -2.02 18.66
C LEU A 153 11.53 -2.72 19.00
N PRO A 154 12.55 -1.97 19.43
CA PRO A 154 13.81 -2.58 19.88
C PRO A 154 13.58 -3.56 21.03
N GLY A 155 14.10 -4.77 20.93
CA GLY A 155 13.94 -5.83 21.93
C GLY A 155 12.61 -6.60 21.87
N CYS A 156 11.72 -6.24 20.93
CA CYS A 156 10.43 -6.89 20.74
C CYS A 156 10.32 -7.52 19.34
N GLU A 157 11.34 -8.27 18.93
CA GLU A 157 11.38 -8.91 17.62
C GLU A 157 10.20 -9.89 17.45
N PRO A 158 9.65 -10.05 16.23
CA PRO A 158 8.65 -11.07 15.93
C PRO A 158 9.17 -12.47 16.27
N ASP A 159 8.30 -13.33 16.78
CA ASP A 159 8.64 -14.72 17.13
C ASP A 159 7.97 -15.73 16.19
N GLY A 160 7.04 -15.29 15.34
CA GLY A 160 6.29 -16.14 14.44
C GLY A 160 5.24 -17.04 15.13
N ASP A 161 5.03 -16.83 16.43
CA ASP A 161 4.04 -17.57 17.24
C ASP A 161 2.94 -16.64 17.76
N ARG A 162 3.32 -15.56 18.45
CA ARG A 162 2.38 -14.61 19.06
C ARG A 162 2.63 -13.16 18.68
N VAL A 163 3.84 -12.84 18.24
CA VAL A 163 4.21 -11.48 17.80
C VAL A 163 4.65 -11.53 16.35
N PHE A 164 3.97 -10.74 15.52
CA PHE A 164 4.11 -10.78 14.06
C PHE A 164 4.44 -9.41 13.46
N THR A 165 5.08 -9.43 12.31
CA THR A 165 4.94 -8.42 11.26
C THR A 165 4.15 -9.02 10.10
N SER A 166 4.00 -8.26 8.99
CA SER A 166 3.39 -8.80 7.76
C SER A 166 4.16 -10.00 7.17
N ARG A 167 5.41 -10.22 7.54
CA ARG A 167 6.21 -11.34 7.03
C ARG A 167 5.81 -12.68 7.61
N GLU A 168 5.58 -12.72 8.93
CA GLU A 168 5.26 -13.94 9.67
C GLU A 168 3.76 -14.22 9.73
N LEU A 169 2.92 -13.19 9.55
CA LEU A 169 1.48 -13.24 9.75
C LEU A 169 0.79 -14.35 8.94
N TYR A 170 1.27 -14.63 7.73
CA TYR A 170 0.62 -15.59 6.84
C TYR A 170 0.93 -17.06 7.17
N ASP A 171 1.79 -17.30 8.16
CA ASP A 171 2.00 -18.63 8.76
C ASP A 171 1.02 -18.93 9.90
N LEU A 172 0.20 -17.96 10.30
CA LEU A 172 -0.85 -18.10 11.30
C LEU A 172 -1.90 -19.13 10.85
N ARG A 173 -2.21 -20.10 11.74
CA ARG A 173 -3.10 -21.23 11.43
C ARG A 173 -4.41 -21.21 12.21
N GLU A 174 -4.46 -20.43 13.28
CA GLU A 174 -5.62 -20.27 14.14
C GLU A 174 -6.02 -18.80 14.21
N LEU A 175 -7.32 -18.53 14.29
CA LEU A 175 -7.80 -17.16 14.44
C LEU A 175 -7.43 -16.66 15.85
N PRO A 176 -6.70 -15.54 15.98
CA PRO A 176 -6.48 -14.91 17.28
C PRO A 176 -7.80 -14.61 17.99
N GLU A 177 -7.97 -15.04 19.23
CA GLU A 177 -9.14 -14.64 20.02
C GLU A 177 -9.15 -13.14 20.23
N ARG A 178 -7.99 -12.59 20.65
CA ARG A 178 -7.78 -11.14 20.80
C ARG A 178 -6.47 -10.71 20.14
N LEU A 179 -6.57 -9.86 19.10
CA LEU A 179 -5.44 -9.34 18.37
C LEU A 179 -5.16 -7.87 18.77
N ILE A 180 -3.91 -7.61 19.18
CA ILE A 180 -3.43 -6.24 19.38
C ILE A 180 -2.72 -5.79 18.10
N VAL A 181 -3.28 -4.79 17.42
CA VAL A 181 -2.65 -4.16 16.25
C VAL A 181 -1.92 -2.89 16.70
N ILE A 182 -0.61 -2.88 16.54
CA ILE A 182 0.25 -1.77 16.97
C ILE A 182 0.50 -0.85 15.77
N GLY A 183 -0.14 0.31 15.75
CA GLY A 183 -0.08 1.28 14.66
C GLY A 183 -1.37 1.38 13.87
N SER A 184 -1.88 2.61 13.70
CA SER A 184 -3.17 2.96 13.12
C SER A 184 -3.07 3.60 11.73
N GLY A 185 -1.94 3.39 11.03
CA GLY A 185 -1.79 3.75 9.61
C GLY A 185 -2.54 2.79 8.69
N ALA A 186 -2.36 2.93 7.37
CA ALA A 186 -3.03 2.12 6.36
C ALA A 186 -2.93 0.61 6.64
N THR A 187 -1.72 0.10 6.84
CA THR A 187 -1.48 -1.33 7.11
C THR A 187 -2.19 -1.81 8.37
N GLY A 188 -2.13 -1.02 9.46
CA GLY A 188 -2.79 -1.39 10.72
C GLY A 188 -4.32 -1.37 10.60
N ALA A 189 -4.88 -0.39 9.91
CA ALA A 189 -6.32 -0.31 9.66
C ALA A 189 -6.82 -1.50 8.81
N GLU A 190 -6.08 -1.88 7.77
CA GLU A 190 -6.42 -3.01 6.90
C GLU A 190 -6.43 -4.34 7.66
N TYR A 191 -5.40 -4.63 8.45
CA TYR A 191 -5.37 -5.86 9.24
C TYR A 191 -6.39 -5.85 10.38
N ALA A 192 -6.54 -4.72 11.09
CA ALA A 192 -7.57 -4.57 12.13
C ALA A 192 -8.97 -4.87 11.57
N HIS A 193 -9.29 -4.30 10.39
CA HIS A 193 -10.51 -4.59 9.65
C HIS A 193 -10.67 -6.08 9.36
N ALA A 194 -9.68 -6.70 8.74
CA ALA A 194 -9.77 -8.09 8.31
C ALA A 194 -10.00 -9.05 9.50
N PHE A 195 -9.22 -8.91 10.57
CA PHE A 195 -9.34 -9.79 11.74
C PHE A 195 -10.63 -9.56 12.53
N ALA A 196 -11.10 -8.31 12.64
CA ALA A 196 -12.41 -8.06 13.26
C ALA A 196 -13.55 -8.69 12.46
N ARG A 197 -13.48 -8.64 11.11
CA ARG A 197 -14.47 -9.32 10.26
C ARG A 197 -14.41 -10.84 10.38
N PHE A 198 -13.25 -11.41 10.66
CA PHE A 198 -13.11 -12.85 10.93
C PHE A 198 -13.67 -13.25 12.30
N GLY A 199 -13.82 -12.31 13.22
CA GLY A 199 -14.38 -12.55 14.55
C GLY A 199 -13.41 -12.40 15.71
N SER A 200 -12.18 -11.94 15.47
CA SER A 200 -11.25 -11.57 16.56
C SER A 200 -11.74 -10.33 17.30
N GLU A 201 -11.55 -10.29 18.61
CA GLU A 201 -11.55 -9.04 19.36
C GLU A 201 -10.29 -8.24 19.01
N VAL A 202 -10.45 -7.04 18.45
CA VAL A 202 -9.31 -6.25 17.97
C VAL A 202 -9.09 -5.02 18.83
N HIS A 203 -7.86 -4.88 19.33
CA HIS A 203 -7.35 -3.70 20.04
C HIS A 203 -6.37 -2.97 19.15
N LEU A 204 -6.72 -1.78 18.65
CA LEU A 204 -5.89 -0.95 17.79
C LEU A 204 -5.18 0.14 18.59
N ILE A 205 -3.85 0.09 18.70
CA ILE A 205 -3.05 1.09 19.40
C ILE A 205 -2.64 2.19 18.42
N SER A 206 -3.09 3.41 18.66
CA SER A 206 -2.78 4.60 17.88
C SER A 206 -2.00 5.63 18.69
N SER A 207 -0.82 6.03 18.20
CA SER A 207 -0.06 7.13 18.80
C SER A 207 -0.65 8.52 18.50
N ARG A 208 -1.73 8.58 17.74
CA ARG A 208 -2.44 9.79 17.31
C ARG A 208 -3.85 9.80 17.86
N ASP A 209 -4.49 10.97 17.78
CA ASP A 209 -5.92 11.12 18.11
C ASP A 209 -6.83 10.39 17.13
N GLN A 210 -6.49 10.51 15.86
CA GLN A 210 -7.20 9.96 14.72
C GLN A 210 -6.45 8.75 14.19
N ILE A 211 -7.15 7.67 13.82
CA ILE A 211 -6.57 6.62 12.98
C ILE A 211 -6.37 7.19 11.56
N LEU A 212 -5.58 6.50 10.74
CA LEU A 212 -5.25 6.98 9.39
C LEU A 212 -4.77 8.45 9.40
N PRO A 213 -3.74 8.79 10.19
CA PRO A 213 -3.41 10.17 10.53
C PRO A 213 -2.94 11.02 9.34
N SER A 214 -2.61 10.40 8.20
CA SER A 214 -2.22 11.06 6.95
C SER A 214 -3.36 11.23 5.96
N GLU A 215 -4.57 10.76 6.30
CA GLU A 215 -5.72 10.81 5.41
C GLU A 215 -6.67 11.97 5.74
N ASP A 216 -7.61 12.22 4.84
CA ASP A 216 -8.65 13.21 5.03
C ASP A 216 -9.41 12.94 6.35
N PRO A 217 -9.59 13.94 7.23
CA PRO A 217 -10.23 13.74 8.54
C PRO A 217 -11.66 13.19 8.45
N ASP A 218 -12.43 13.59 7.43
CA ASP A 218 -13.78 13.05 7.23
C ASP A 218 -13.72 11.58 6.83
N ALA A 219 -12.69 11.18 6.06
CA ALA A 219 -12.47 9.78 5.67
C ALA A 219 -12.09 8.93 6.89
N ALA A 220 -11.16 9.42 7.70
CA ALA A 220 -10.75 8.74 8.92
C ALA A 220 -11.93 8.57 9.90
N ALA A 221 -12.77 9.59 10.07
CA ALA A 221 -13.97 9.52 10.92
C ALA A 221 -14.93 8.41 10.47
N VAL A 222 -15.16 8.26 9.15
CA VAL A 222 -16.02 7.16 8.63
C VAL A 222 -15.44 5.79 8.98
N ILE A 223 -14.12 5.63 8.90
CA ILE A 223 -13.47 4.35 9.25
C ILE A 223 -13.50 4.11 10.76
N GLU A 224 -13.27 5.12 11.59
CA GLU A 224 -13.37 5.02 13.05
C GLU A 224 -14.78 4.58 13.48
N ASP A 225 -15.82 5.24 12.94
CA ASP A 225 -17.22 4.87 13.19
C ASP A 225 -17.51 3.41 12.79
N SER A 226 -16.94 2.95 11.66
CA SER A 226 -17.07 1.56 11.21
C SER A 226 -16.39 0.59 12.16
N PHE A 227 -15.18 0.90 12.59
CA PHE A 227 -14.39 0.06 13.51
C PHE A 227 -15.07 -0.08 14.88
N GLU A 228 -15.56 1.03 15.43
CA GLU A 228 -16.29 1.03 16.72
C GLU A 228 -17.59 0.21 16.64
N ARG A 229 -18.34 0.31 15.51
CA ARG A 229 -19.54 -0.53 15.30
C ARG A 229 -19.22 -2.02 15.19
N TRP A 230 -18.03 -2.38 14.72
CA TRP A 230 -17.58 -3.77 14.70
C TRP A 230 -16.97 -4.24 16.02
N GLY A 231 -17.04 -3.39 17.05
CA GLY A 231 -16.60 -3.71 18.41
C GLY A 231 -15.09 -3.61 18.63
N MET A 232 -14.35 -2.97 17.73
CA MET A 232 -12.93 -2.71 17.94
C MET A 232 -12.71 -1.70 19.06
N VAL A 233 -11.65 -1.92 19.84
CA VAL A 233 -11.21 -0.98 20.88
C VAL A 233 -10.04 -0.17 20.33
N ILE A 234 -10.23 1.14 20.18
CA ILE A 234 -9.19 2.04 19.68
C ILE A 234 -8.53 2.76 20.87
N HIS A 235 -7.25 2.45 21.12
CA HIS A 235 -6.43 3.08 22.14
C HIS A 235 -5.74 4.33 21.55
N ARG A 236 -6.42 5.48 21.59
CA ARG A 236 -5.93 6.74 21.02
C ARG A 236 -4.88 7.39 21.92
N ARG A 237 -3.91 8.10 21.31
CA ARG A 237 -2.77 8.77 21.97
C ARG A 237 -1.90 7.83 22.79
N LYS A 238 -1.89 6.54 22.44
CA LYS A 238 -1.08 5.52 23.10
C LYS A 238 0.00 5.06 22.15
N ARG A 239 1.23 5.00 22.64
CA ARG A 239 2.36 4.49 21.90
C ARG A 239 2.85 3.21 22.59
N ALA A 240 2.98 2.12 21.87
CA ALA A 240 3.58 0.91 22.39
C ALA A 240 5.06 1.16 22.74
N ALA A 241 5.48 0.70 23.90
CA ALA A 241 6.82 0.84 24.46
C ALA A 241 7.53 -0.50 24.57
N ASP A 242 6.81 -1.57 25.00
CA ASP A 242 7.35 -2.90 25.19
C ASP A 242 6.27 -3.98 24.95
N ILE A 243 6.69 -5.21 24.75
CA ILE A 243 5.82 -6.38 24.62
C ILE A 243 6.33 -7.50 25.52
N GLU A 244 5.52 -7.89 26.50
CA GLU A 244 5.76 -9.08 27.29
C GLU A 244 4.99 -10.28 26.72
N ARG A 245 5.68 -11.42 26.67
CA ARG A 245 5.14 -12.71 26.24
C ARG A 245 4.88 -13.59 27.43
N GLY A 246 3.66 -14.12 27.55
CA GLY A 246 3.25 -15.08 28.57
C GLY A 246 2.88 -16.44 27.98
N ALA A 247 2.58 -17.39 28.84
CA ALA A 247 2.14 -18.72 28.38
C ALA A 247 0.82 -18.67 27.61
N ASP A 248 -0.09 -17.77 28.00
CA ASP A 248 -1.46 -17.70 27.47
C ASP A 248 -1.68 -16.54 26.49
N GLY A 249 -0.66 -15.69 26.24
CA GLY A 249 -0.81 -14.55 25.36
C GLY A 249 0.33 -13.54 25.45
N VAL A 250 0.04 -12.34 25.01
CA VAL A 250 0.94 -11.19 25.03
C VAL A 250 0.29 -10.00 25.73
N ARG A 251 1.11 -9.12 26.27
CA ARG A 251 0.66 -7.79 26.73
C ARG A 251 1.59 -6.71 26.21
N VAL A 252 1.02 -5.64 25.74
CA VAL A 252 1.72 -4.49 25.19
C VAL A 252 1.69 -3.37 26.21
N GLU A 253 2.86 -2.93 26.64
CA GLU A 253 3.00 -1.74 27.49
C GLU A 253 2.94 -0.49 26.62
N THR A 254 2.23 0.52 27.08
CA THR A 254 2.22 1.85 26.46
C THR A 254 3.20 2.79 27.16
N THR A 255 3.63 3.84 26.49
CA THR A 255 4.50 4.88 27.07
C THR A 255 3.90 5.57 28.31
N GLU A 256 2.62 5.42 28.54
CA GLU A 256 1.89 5.91 29.70
C GLU A 256 1.83 4.90 30.86
N GLY A 257 2.45 3.71 30.69
CA GLY A 257 2.49 2.64 31.68
C GLY A 257 1.19 1.81 31.76
N GLU A 258 0.32 1.93 30.79
CA GLU A 258 -0.89 1.09 30.68
C GLU A 258 -0.57 -0.18 29.89
N TRP A 259 -1.22 -1.28 30.22
CA TRP A 259 -1.09 -2.56 29.55
C TRP A 259 -2.33 -2.90 28.74
N VAL A 260 -2.12 -3.32 27.51
CA VAL A 260 -3.15 -3.90 26.62
C VAL A 260 -2.87 -5.40 26.50
N GLU A 261 -3.83 -6.23 26.88
CA GLU A 261 -3.69 -7.69 26.85
C GLU A 261 -4.33 -8.28 25.58
N GLY A 262 -3.72 -9.33 25.05
CA GLY A 262 -4.21 -10.05 23.88
C GLY A 262 -3.60 -11.46 23.78
N THR A 263 -4.12 -12.24 22.85
CA THR A 263 -3.51 -13.54 22.52
C THR A 263 -2.34 -13.38 21.55
N HIS A 264 -2.38 -12.35 20.69
CA HIS A 264 -1.38 -12.06 19.67
C HIS A 264 -1.20 -10.55 19.48
N ALA A 265 -0.04 -10.15 18.96
CA ALA A 265 0.27 -8.76 18.59
C ALA A 265 0.85 -8.69 17.18
N LEU A 266 0.47 -7.63 16.45
CA LEU A 266 0.91 -7.38 15.08
C LEU A 266 1.50 -5.98 14.95
N PHE A 267 2.76 -5.88 14.53
CA PHE A 267 3.42 -4.62 14.24
C PHE A 267 2.99 -4.04 12.90
N CYS A 268 2.44 -2.81 12.94
CA CYS A 268 2.05 -1.99 11.80
C CYS A 268 2.56 -0.54 11.95
N ILE A 269 3.79 -0.36 12.49
CA ILE A 269 4.38 0.95 12.83
C ILE A 269 5.27 1.54 11.74
N GLY A 270 5.03 1.13 10.51
CA GLY A 270 5.71 1.62 9.31
C GLY A 270 6.86 0.75 8.84
N GLN A 271 7.63 1.27 7.90
CA GLN A 271 8.69 0.58 7.19
C GLN A 271 10.03 1.30 7.36
N ILE A 272 11.13 0.57 7.19
CA ILE A 272 12.50 1.10 7.17
C ILE A 272 13.09 0.79 5.80
N PRO A 273 13.63 1.79 5.05
CA PRO A 273 14.32 1.56 3.78
C PRO A 273 15.42 0.51 3.90
N ALA A 274 15.47 -0.44 2.98
CA ALA A 274 16.41 -1.55 3.00
C ALA A 274 17.72 -1.18 2.28
N SER A 275 18.44 -0.17 2.79
CA SER A 275 19.71 0.31 2.24
C SER A 275 20.94 -0.30 2.91
N GLY A 276 20.76 -0.98 4.03
CA GLY A 276 21.86 -1.60 4.79
C GLY A 276 22.55 -2.74 4.01
N GLY A 277 23.86 -2.88 4.18
CA GLY A 277 24.64 -3.95 3.59
C GLY A 277 24.93 -3.86 2.09
N LEU A 278 24.41 -2.85 1.39
CA LEU A 278 24.50 -2.70 -0.07
C LEU A 278 25.82 -2.13 -0.58
N GLY A 279 26.78 -1.80 0.30
CA GLY A 279 28.06 -1.19 -0.11
C GLY A 279 27.94 0.23 -0.65
N LEU A 280 26.90 0.99 -0.31
CA LEU A 280 26.58 2.32 -0.83
C LEU A 280 27.70 3.33 -0.62
N ALA A 281 28.32 3.31 0.55
CA ALA A 281 29.46 4.20 0.86
C ALA A 281 30.66 3.95 -0.08
N ALA A 282 30.95 2.70 -0.43
CA ALA A 282 32.02 2.35 -1.36
C ALA A 282 31.74 2.85 -2.80
N ALA A 283 30.46 2.92 -3.18
CA ALA A 283 30.00 3.48 -4.44
C ALA A 283 29.78 5.01 -4.39
N GLY A 284 30.00 5.67 -3.27
CA GLY A 284 29.77 7.10 -3.08
C GLY A 284 28.29 7.51 -3.11
N VAL A 285 27.38 6.57 -2.91
CA VAL A 285 25.94 6.83 -2.87
C VAL A 285 25.55 7.36 -1.50
N HIS A 286 24.86 8.49 -1.49
CA HIS A 286 24.40 9.14 -0.27
C HIS A 286 23.18 8.41 0.33
N VAL A 287 23.16 8.33 1.68
CA VAL A 287 22.05 7.77 2.47
C VAL A 287 21.68 8.78 3.55
N THR A 288 20.39 9.00 3.77
CA THR A 288 19.90 9.91 4.82
C THR A 288 19.95 9.26 6.20
N ASP A 289 19.75 10.04 7.27
CA ASP A 289 19.62 9.56 8.66
C ASP A 289 18.43 8.61 8.89
N ARG A 290 17.57 8.46 7.89
CA ARG A 290 16.42 7.54 7.90
C ARG A 290 16.62 6.34 6.98
N ASP A 291 17.86 6.01 6.67
CA ASP A 291 18.26 4.91 5.78
C ASP A 291 17.75 5.02 4.33
N ALA A 292 17.24 6.17 3.91
CA ALA A 292 16.76 6.37 2.55
C ALA A 292 17.87 6.78 1.58
N ILE A 293 17.76 6.36 0.31
CA ILE A 293 18.61 6.78 -0.80
C ILE A 293 17.90 7.92 -1.54
N PRO A 294 18.33 9.20 -1.38
CA PRO A 294 17.71 10.31 -2.08
C PRO A 294 17.90 10.21 -3.59
N VAL A 295 16.85 10.55 -4.34
CA VAL A 295 16.85 10.56 -5.81
C VAL A 295 16.24 11.84 -6.35
N ASP A 296 16.60 12.19 -7.58
CA ASP A 296 15.97 13.26 -8.34
C ASP A 296 14.66 12.81 -9.02
N GLY A 297 14.00 13.70 -9.76
CA GLY A 297 12.73 13.44 -10.42
C GLY A 297 12.75 12.36 -11.51
N VAL A 298 13.94 11.85 -11.87
CA VAL A 298 14.14 10.73 -12.79
C VAL A 298 14.72 9.49 -12.10
N SER A 299 14.64 9.46 -10.77
CA SER A 299 15.12 8.36 -9.90
C SER A 299 16.64 8.17 -9.89
N ARG A 300 17.43 9.16 -10.25
CA ARG A 300 18.89 9.13 -10.24
C ARG A 300 19.41 9.60 -8.88
N THR A 301 20.40 8.89 -8.33
CA THR A 301 21.10 9.27 -7.09
C THR A 301 22.11 10.40 -7.33
N ASN A 302 22.86 10.77 -6.30
CA ASN A 302 24.01 11.67 -6.44
C ASN A 302 25.15 11.08 -7.31
N VAL A 303 25.14 9.78 -7.60
CA VAL A 303 26.11 9.12 -8.48
C VAL A 303 25.47 8.91 -9.85
N PRO A 304 26.01 9.48 -10.95
CA PRO A 304 25.33 9.55 -12.25
C PRO A 304 24.98 8.19 -12.88
N THR A 305 25.69 7.12 -12.54
CA THR A 305 25.48 5.76 -13.04
C THR A 305 24.64 4.90 -12.10
N VAL A 306 24.21 5.42 -10.95
CA VAL A 306 23.45 4.70 -9.94
C VAL A 306 22.08 5.36 -9.75
N TYR A 307 21.04 4.57 -9.89
CA TYR A 307 19.64 4.92 -9.69
C TYR A 307 19.06 4.17 -8.49
N ALA A 308 17.98 4.68 -7.93
CA ALA A 308 17.20 3.95 -6.91
C ALA A 308 15.70 4.13 -7.14
N ALA A 309 14.91 3.09 -6.82
CA ALA A 309 13.46 3.09 -7.01
C ALA A 309 12.73 2.33 -5.90
N GLY A 310 11.52 2.80 -5.58
CA GLY A 310 10.64 2.23 -4.56
C GLY A 310 11.01 2.65 -3.14
N ASP A 311 10.61 1.86 -2.18
CA ASP A 311 10.65 2.19 -0.74
C ASP A 311 12.06 2.54 -0.23
N VAL A 312 13.10 2.00 -0.85
CA VAL A 312 14.49 2.31 -0.52
C VAL A 312 14.82 3.80 -0.70
N THR A 313 14.04 4.53 -1.51
CA THR A 313 14.21 5.98 -1.70
C THR A 313 13.62 6.81 -0.55
N GLY A 314 12.83 6.19 0.33
CA GLY A 314 12.14 6.89 1.42
C GLY A 314 11.01 7.83 0.99
N SER A 315 10.66 7.83 -0.30
CA SER A 315 9.51 8.54 -0.87
C SER A 315 8.20 7.82 -0.54
N MET A 316 7.14 8.00 -1.32
CA MET A 316 5.88 7.28 -1.14
C MET A 316 6.09 5.76 -1.30
N MET A 317 5.96 5.01 -0.19
CA MET A 317 6.14 3.56 -0.15
C MET A 317 4.90 2.84 -0.72
N LEU A 318 4.73 2.93 -2.04
CA LEU A 318 3.64 2.33 -2.81
C LEU A 318 4.20 1.54 -3.99
N ALA A 319 3.62 0.39 -4.28
CA ALA A 319 4.03 -0.46 -5.40
C ALA A 319 3.92 0.26 -6.75
N SER A 320 2.90 1.09 -6.95
CA SER A 320 2.71 1.92 -8.15
C SER A 320 3.80 2.99 -8.31
N THR A 321 4.20 3.62 -7.20
CA THR A 321 5.32 4.57 -7.16
C THR A 321 6.63 3.88 -7.52
N ALA A 322 6.91 2.74 -6.88
CA ALA A 322 8.11 1.96 -7.15
C ALA A 322 8.20 1.56 -8.64
N ALA A 323 7.11 1.06 -9.21
CA ALA A 323 7.03 0.68 -10.63
C ALA A 323 7.32 1.87 -11.55
N MET A 324 6.71 3.03 -11.29
CA MET A 324 6.91 4.22 -12.12
C MET A 324 8.34 4.78 -11.97
N GLN A 325 8.89 4.82 -10.75
CA GLN A 325 10.28 5.21 -10.51
C GLN A 325 11.25 4.29 -11.25
N GLY A 326 11.03 2.97 -11.21
CA GLY A 326 11.85 2.00 -11.95
C GLY A 326 11.82 2.20 -13.46
N ARG A 327 10.63 2.42 -14.04
CA ARG A 327 10.47 2.72 -15.47
C ARG A 327 11.17 4.03 -15.85
N ASN A 328 10.94 5.11 -15.09
CA ASN A 328 11.56 6.41 -15.32
C ASN A 328 13.09 6.34 -15.25
N ALA A 329 13.63 5.60 -14.27
CA ALA A 329 15.06 5.37 -14.13
C ALA A 329 15.64 4.76 -15.41
N MET A 330 15.00 3.73 -15.96
CA MET A 330 15.51 3.04 -17.16
C MET A 330 15.30 3.86 -18.43
N TRP A 331 14.16 4.48 -18.64
CA TRP A 331 13.98 5.40 -19.78
C TRP A 331 15.03 6.50 -19.78
N HIS A 332 15.27 7.14 -18.64
CA HIS A 332 16.29 8.18 -18.52
C HIS A 332 17.70 7.65 -18.74
N ALA A 333 18.07 6.52 -18.11
CA ALA A 333 19.39 5.89 -18.27
C ALA A 333 19.69 5.50 -19.72
N LEU A 334 18.65 5.16 -20.50
CA LEU A 334 18.73 4.79 -21.91
C LEU A 334 18.58 5.99 -22.87
N GLY A 335 18.62 7.22 -22.34
CA GLY A 335 18.60 8.45 -23.12
C GLY A 335 17.22 8.85 -23.67
N GLN A 336 16.15 8.28 -23.13
CA GLN A 336 14.79 8.67 -23.49
C GLN A 336 14.36 9.92 -22.74
N ALA A 337 13.48 10.71 -23.37
CA ALA A 337 12.83 11.83 -22.67
C ALA A 337 11.81 11.30 -21.68
N VAL A 338 11.92 11.71 -20.42
CA VAL A 338 10.98 11.31 -19.36
C VAL A 338 10.35 12.53 -18.70
N THR A 339 9.09 12.40 -18.32
CA THR A 339 8.46 13.37 -17.44
C THR A 339 8.91 13.08 -16.00
N PRO A 340 9.45 14.05 -15.29
CA PRO A 340 9.83 13.88 -13.89
C PRO A 340 8.66 13.35 -13.05
N PHE A 341 8.98 12.44 -12.13
CA PHE A 341 7.99 11.89 -11.22
C PHE A 341 7.38 12.99 -10.34
N ARG A 342 6.07 12.92 -10.13
CA ARG A 342 5.29 13.89 -9.36
C ARG A 342 4.55 13.20 -8.23
N ASP A 343 4.98 13.43 -6.99
CA ASP A 343 4.38 12.87 -5.77
C ASP A 343 2.91 13.33 -5.60
N ASP A 344 2.61 14.58 -5.99
CA ASP A 344 1.28 15.20 -5.89
C ASP A 344 0.21 14.59 -6.81
N ALA A 345 0.60 13.74 -7.76
CA ALA A 345 -0.32 13.06 -8.67
C ALA A 345 -0.50 11.56 -8.36
N VAL A 346 0.10 11.08 -7.27
CA VAL A 346 0.01 9.67 -6.89
C VAL A 346 -1.32 9.38 -6.21
N ALA A 347 -2.08 8.45 -6.78
CA ALA A 347 -3.26 7.90 -6.12
C ALA A 347 -2.85 6.82 -5.11
N LYS A 348 -3.49 6.84 -3.95
CA LYS A 348 -3.32 5.85 -2.89
C LYS A 348 -4.68 5.33 -2.42
N CYS A 349 -4.70 4.10 -1.90
CA CYS A 349 -5.90 3.48 -1.37
C CYS A 349 -5.59 2.70 -0.10
N ILE A 350 -6.53 2.71 0.82
CA ILE A 350 -6.58 1.87 2.03
C ILE A 350 -7.77 0.95 1.87
N PHE A 351 -7.53 -0.34 1.95
CA PHE A 351 -8.50 -1.39 1.63
C PHE A 351 -9.29 -1.84 2.87
N THR A 352 -9.85 -0.88 3.58
CA THR A 352 -10.84 -1.13 4.64
C THR A 352 -12.26 -1.28 4.05
N GLU A 353 -13.28 -1.46 4.87
CA GLU A 353 -14.68 -1.40 4.45
C GLU A 353 -15.39 -0.26 5.23
N PRO A 354 -15.74 0.86 4.55
CA PRO A 354 -15.47 1.16 3.15
C PRO A 354 -13.97 1.39 2.86
N GLU A 355 -13.56 1.24 1.57
CA GLU A 355 -12.22 1.65 1.12
C GLU A 355 -12.08 3.18 1.17
N VAL A 356 -10.85 3.65 1.39
CA VAL A 356 -10.47 5.07 1.33
C VAL A 356 -9.43 5.27 0.23
N ALA A 357 -9.77 6.00 -0.82
CA ALA A 357 -8.83 6.34 -1.89
C ALA A 357 -8.70 7.85 -2.03
N THR A 358 -7.46 8.33 -2.21
CA THR A 358 -7.13 9.76 -2.31
C THR A 358 -6.11 10.02 -3.40
N VAL A 359 -6.15 11.22 -3.98
CA VAL A 359 -5.15 11.72 -4.94
C VAL A 359 -5.10 13.25 -4.91
N GLY A 360 -3.93 13.81 -5.14
CA GLY A 360 -3.74 15.26 -5.22
C GLY A 360 -3.67 15.93 -3.85
N MET A 361 -4.09 17.20 -3.79
CA MET A 361 -4.04 17.99 -2.57
C MET A 361 -4.90 17.40 -1.46
N THR A 362 -4.33 17.28 -0.29
CA THR A 362 -5.01 16.89 0.94
C THR A 362 -5.77 18.07 1.55
N ALA A 363 -6.61 17.82 2.56
CA ALA A 363 -7.27 18.88 3.33
C ALA A 363 -6.25 19.81 4.02
N GLU A 364 -5.11 19.26 4.46
CA GLU A 364 -4.01 20.03 5.06
C GLU A 364 -3.32 20.91 4.01
N ASP A 365 -3.00 20.37 2.83
CA ASP A 365 -2.42 21.14 1.72
C ASP A 365 -3.32 22.30 1.31
N ILE A 366 -4.64 22.06 1.28
CA ILE A 366 -5.63 23.08 0.97
C ILE A 366 -5.65 24.19 2.03
N ALA A 367 -5.61 23.81 3.31
CA ALA A 367 -5.61 24.77 4.41
C ALA A 367 -4.35 25.63 4.44
N GLN A 368 -3.21 25.11 3.98
CA GLN A 368 -1.93 25.82 3.89
C GLN A 368 -1.75 26.55 2.55
N SER A 369 -2.59 26.26 1.55
CA SER A 369 -2.48 26.82 0.21
C SER A 369 -2.89 28.30 0.15
N GLN A 370 -2.14 29.09 -0.63
CA GLN A 370 -2.54 30.45 -0.99
C GLN A 370 -3.50 30.48 -2.20
N VAL A 371 -3.72 29.36 -2.83
CA VAL A 371 -4.63 29.24 -3.98
C VAL A 371 -6.05 29.07 -3.47
N PRO A 372 -7.02 29.86 -3.96
CA PRO A 372 -8.41 29.69 -3.56
C PRO A 372 -8.97 28.37 -4.10
N VAL A 373 -9.37 27.47 -3.18
CA VAL A 373 -9.89 26.13 -3.49
C VAL A 373 -11.38 26.06 -3.17
N ARG A 374 -12.13 25.44 -4.08
CA ARG A 374 -13.54 25.05 -3.86
C ARG A 374 -13.59 23.54 -3.66
N THR A 375 -14.38 23.11 -2.69
CA THR A 375 -14.57 21.70 -2.33
C THR A 375 -16.04 21.34 -2.38
N VAL A 376 -16.36 20.18 -2.96
CA VAL A 376 -17.69 19.56 -2.90
C VAL A 376 -17.53 18.16 -2.32
N SER A 377 -18.40 17.82 -1.37
CA SER A 377 -18.50 16.47 -0.80
C SER A 377 -19.92 15.95 -0.97
N LEU A 378 -20.07 14.78 -1.57
CA LEU A 378 -21.35 14.15 -1.84
C LEU A 378 -21.44 12.81 -1.09
N PRO A 379 -22.41 12.66 -0.16
CA PRO A 379 -22.64 11.39 0.54
C PRO A 379 -22.99 10.27 -0.43
N ILE A 380 -22.35 9.11 -0.29
CA ILE A 380 -22.62 7.90 -1.09
C ILE A 380 -24.07 7.43 -0.93
N ALA A 381 -24.64 7.53 0.25
CA ALA A 381 -26.01 7.12 0.55
C ALA A 381 -27.09 7.74 -0.37
N ARG A 382 -26.78 8.85 -1.04
CA ARG A 382 -27.71 9.48 -1.99
C ARG A 382 -27.65 8.88 -3.39
N ASN A 383 -26.61 8.12 -3.72
CA ASN A 383 -26.41 7.53 -5.03
C ASN A 383 -27.34 6.32 -5.23
N PRO A 384 -28.06 6.20 -6.37
CA PRO A 384 -28.95 5.07 -6.64
C PRO A 384 -28.26 3.71 -6.59
N ARG A 385 -27.05 3.59 -7.12
CA ARG A 385 -26.28 2.34 -7.13
C ARG A 385 -25.83 1.94 -5.73
N ALA A 386 -25.44 2.94 -4.91
CA ALA A 386 -25.11 2.71 -3.51
C ALA A 386 -26.31 2.17 -2.73
N LYS A 387 -27.50 2.76 -2.94
CA LYS A 387 -28.75 2.28 -2.32
C LYS A 387 -29.06 0.82 -2.70
N MET A 388 -28.86 0.43 -3.97
CA MET A 388 -29.04 -0.95 -4.44
C MET A 388 -28.10 -1.95 -3.76
N ARG A 389 -26.94 -1.47 -3.32
CA ARG A 389 -25.90 -2.26 -2.63
C ARG A 389 -25.95 -2.09 -1.11
N GLU A 390 -26.91 -1.35 -0.59
CA GLU A 390 -27.04 -0.99 0.82
C GLU A 390 -25.81 -0.28 1.41
N LEU A 391 -25.07 0.47 0.58
CA LEU A 391 -23.96 1.30 1.00
C LEU A 391 -24.53 2.61 1.56
N SER A 392 -24.43 2.80 2.87
CA SER A 392 -24.96 3.98 3.58
C SER A 392 -23.86 4.95 4.00
N GLU A 393 -22.60 4.53 3.97
CA GLU A 393 -21.46 5.23 4.52
C GLU A 393 -20.49 5.66 3.46
N GLY A 394 -19.79 6.76 3.74
CA GLY A 394 -18.78 7.32 2.87
C GLY A 394 -19.27 8.45 1.97
N PHE A 395 -18.37 8.95 1.17
CA PHE A 395 -18.58 10.13 0.34
C PHE A 395 -17.64 10.13 -0.87
N ILE A 396 -17.93 11.03 -1.81
CA ILE A 396 -17.01 11.48 -2.86
C ILE A 396 -16.73 12.95 -2.63
N LYS A 397 -15.46 13.29 -2.41
CA LYS A 397 -14.97 14.66 -2.21
C LYS A 397 -14.08 15.05 -3.39
N LEU A 398 -14.30 16.23 -3.96
CA LEU A 398 -13.53 16.77 -5.07
C LEU A 398 -13.09 18.20 -4.77
N HIS A 399 -11.84 18.52 -5.07
CA HIS A 399 -11.22 19.81 -4.88
C HIS A 399 -10.85 20.43 -6.22
N ALA A 400 -11.18 21.71 -6.41
CA ALA A 400 -10.84 22.44 -7.61
C ALA A 400 -10.37 23.87 -7.31
N MET A 401 -9.48 24.39 -8.14
CA MET A 401 -9.04 25.77 -8.11
C MET A 401 -10.21 26.69 -8.47
N ALA A 402 -10.51 27.66 -7.63
CA ALA A 402 -11.51 28.67 -7.94
C ALA A 402 -11.08 29.49 -9.15
N GLY A 403 -12.03 29.83 -10.01
CA GLY A 403 -11.83 30.60 -11.24
C GLY A 403 -11.41 29.73 -12.45
N SER A 404 -10.36 28.91 -12.36
CA SER A 404 -9.95 28.04 -13.48
C SER A 404 -10.70 26.71 -13.55
N GLY A 405 -11.24 26.25 -12.42
CA GLY A 405 -11.86 24.94 -12.31
C GLY A 405 -10.88 23.77 -12.42
N LEU A 406 -9.57 24.01 -12.33
CA LEU A 406 -8.56 22.95 -12.37
C LEU A 406 -8.78 21.96 -11.23
N VAL A 407 -8.84 20.66 -11.53
CA VAL A 407 -8.94 19.60 -10.51
C VAL A 407 -7.63 19.52 -9.76
N LEU A 408 -7.67 19.71 -8.44
CA LEU A 408 -6.52 19.73 -7.56
C LEU A 408 -6.35 18.42 -6.79
N GLY A 409 -7.43 17.68 -6.59
CA GLY A 409 -7.42 16.44 -5.84
C GLY A 409 -8.81 15.98 -5.47
N GLY A 410 -8.87 14.88 -4.73
CA GLY A 410 -10.12 14.36 -4.20
C GLY A 410 -9.94 13.12 -3.35
N ALA A 411 -11.02 12.76 -2.66
CA ALA A 411 -11.13 11.57 -1.84
C ALA A 411 -12.40 10.80 -2.19
N VAL A 412 -12.31 9.49 -2.20
CA VAL A 412 -13.44 8.58 -2.34
C VAL A 412 -13.44 7.65 -1.15
N VAL A 413 -14.52 7.64 -0.39
CA VAL A 413 -14.78 6.69 0.69
C VAL A 413 -15.99 5.88 0.29
N SER A 414 -15.77 4.66 -0.17
CA SER A 414 -16.82 3.78 -0.71
C SER A 414 -16.30 2.38 -0.93
N ALA A 415 -17.17 1.41 -1.13
CA ALA A 415 -16.79 0.15 -1.75
C ALA A 415 -16.16 0.42 -3.13
N GLN A 416 -15.04 -0.22 -3.42
CA GLN A 416 -14.28 -0.06 -4.68
C GLN A 416 -13.76 1.38 -4.91
N ALA A 417 -13.38 2.09 -3.85
CA ALA A 417 -12.78 3.41 -3.96
C ALA A 417 -11.46 3.38 -4.74
N SER A 418 -10.72 2.27 -4.66
CA SER A 418 -9.51 1.98 -5.44
C SER A 418 -9.71 2.12 -6.95
N ASP A 419 -10.85 1.66 -7.46
CA ASP A 419 -11.21 1.81 -8.88
C ASP A 419 -11.83 3.18 -9.17
N LEU A 420 -12.64 3.69 -8.24
CA LEU A 420 -13.38 4.94 -8.40
C LEU A 420 -12.48 6.19 -8.40
N ILE A 421 -11.31 6.15 -7.79
CA ILE A 421 -10.37 7.28 -7.76
C ILE A 421 -9.67 7.53 -9.11
N ALA A 422 -9.63 6.53 -10.00
CA ALA A 422 -8.88 6.59 -11.25
C ALA A 422 -9.23 7.81 -12.14
N PRO A 423 -10.50 8.21 -12.36
CA PRO A 423 -10.82 9.42 -13.13
C PRO A 423 -10.27 10.70 -12.50
N VAL A 424 -10.24 10.79 -11.16
CA VAL A 424 -9.66 11.93 -10.44
C VAL A 424 -8.15 11.95 -10.62
N SER A 425 -7.48 10.78 -10.51
CA SER A 425 -6.04 10.65 -10.76
C SER A 425 -5.67 11.10 -12.17
N VAL A 426 -6.43 10.68 -13.19
CA VAL A 426 -6.24 11.13 -14.59
C VAL A 426 -6.42 12.63 -14.70
N ALA A 427 -7.41 13.20 -14.01
CA ALA A 427 -7.67 14.63 -14.06
C ALA A 427 -6.55 15.45 -13.41
N VAL A 428 -6.07 15.03 -12.24
CA VAL A 428 -4.94 15.69 -11.55
C VAL A 428 -3.65 15.58 -12.35
N HIS A 429 -3.34 14.38 -12.85
CA HIS A 429 -2.12 14.15 -13.63
C HIS A 429 -2.08 14.98 -14.91
N ASN A 430 -3.19 15.04 -15.65
CA ASN A 430 -3.30 15.76 -16.92
C ASN A 430 -3.79 17.22 -16.77
N ARG A 431 -3.96 17.71 -15.53
CA ARG A 431 -4.41 19.08 -15.24
C ARG A 431 -5.76 19.40 -15.91
N LEU A 432 -6.71 18.48 -15.85
CA LEU A 432 -8.04 18.67 -16.38
C LEU A 432 -8.88 19.57 -15.47
N SER A 433 -9.88 20.23 -16.09
CA SER A 433 -10.85 21.03 -15.35
C SER A 433 -12.05 20.18 -14.88
N VAL A 434 -12.78 20.68 -13.88
CA VAL A 434 -14.05 20.10 -13.44
C VAL A 434 -15.08 20.06 -14.58
N GLN A 435 -15.03 21.00 -15.51
CA GLN A 435 -15.89 20.98 -16.68
C GLN A 435 -15.64 19.76 -17.56
N GLN A 436 -14.38 19.41 -17.82
CA GLN A 436 -14.03 18.21 -18.59
C GLN A 436 -14.48 16.93 -17.89
N LEU A 437 -14.36 16.86 -16.55
CA LEU A 437 -14.89 15.73 -15.77
C LEU A 437 -16.42 15.68 -15.79
N ALA A 438 -17.11 16.82 -15.67
CA ALA A 438 -18.57 16.90 -15.65
C ALA A 438 -19.21 16.50 -17.00
N TYR A 439 -18.51 16.72 -18.10
CA TYR A 439 -18.98 16.34 -19.44
C TYR A 439 -18.58 14.92 -19.87
N ALA A 440 -17.78 14.21 -19.07
CA ALA A 440 -17.48 12.81 -19.34
C ALA A 440 -18.72 11.94 -19.10
N PHE A 441 -19.02 11.04 -20.04
CA PHE A 441 -20.15 10.12 -19.86
C PHE A 441 -19.81 9.04 -18.84
N THR A 442 -20.72 8.84 -17.88
CA THR A 442 -20.63 7.72 -16.91
C THR A 442 -21.79 6.76 -17.13
N VAL A 443 -21.59 5.50 -16.74
CA VAL A 443 -22.65 4.49 -16.79
C VAL A 443 -23.72 4.81 -15.74
N TYR A 444 -24.99 4.64 -16.06
CA TYR A 444 -26.09 4.77 -15.11
C TYR A 444 -26.84 3.44 -14.95
N PRO A 445 -27.09 3.00 -13.70
CA PRO A 445 -26.68 3.58 -12.43
C PRO A 445 -25.27 3.13 -12.03
N SER A 446 -24.42 4.08 -11.61
CA SER A 446 -23.06 3.79 -11.11
C SER A 446 -22.69 4.72 -9.95
N ILE A 447 -21.72 4.31 -9.13
CA ILE A 447 -21.17 5.17 -8.07
C ILE A 447 -20.32 6.28 -8.70
N SER A 448 -19.63 6.01 -9.82
CA SER A 448 -18.85 7.02 -10.58
C SER A 448 -19.69 8.20 -11.08
N GLY A 449 -21.01 8.05 -11.22
CA GLY A 449 -21.92 9.16 -11.48
C GLY A 449 -21.88 10.26 -10.41
N SER A 450 -21.52 9.93 -9.19
CA SER A 450 -21.33 10.92 -8.12
C SER A 450 -20.06 11.75 -8.29
N LEU A 451 -19.00 11.24 -8.94
CA LEU A 451 -17.83 12.03 -9.33
C LEU A 451 -18.19 13.09 -10.37
N GLN A 452 -18.97 12.68 -11.39
CA GLN A 452 -19.47 13.59 -12.40
C GLN A 452 -20.35 14.70 -11.78
N GLU A 453 -21.24 14.34 -10.85
CA GLU A 453 -22.10 15.30 -10.16
C GLU A 453 -21.30 16.25 -9.26
N ALA A 454 -20.27 15.76 -8.54
CA ALA A 454 -19.36 16.60 -7.76
C ALA A 454 -18.63 17.61 -8.68
N ALA A 455 -18.13 17.16 -9.81
CA ALA A 455 -17.51 18.04 -10.80
C ALA A 455 -18.50 19.08 -11.34
N ARG A 456 -19.74 18.69 -11.64
CA ARG A 456 -20.80 19.60 -12.09
C ARG A 456 -21.13 20.68 -11.05
N GLN A 457 -21.14 20.34 -9.76
CA GLN A 457 -21.39 21.32 -8.68
C GLN A 457 -20.22 22.28 -8.48
N LEU A 458 -19.01 21.89 -8.87
CA LEU A 458 -17.83 22.76 -8.82
C LEU A 458 -17.70 23.69 -10.05
N MET A 459 -18.45 23.44 -11.13
CA MET A 459 -18.46 24.36 -12.26
C MET A 459 -18.95 25.74 -11.81
N ASP A 460 -18.28 26.80 -12.28
CA ASP A 460 -18.77 28.15 -12.02
C ASP A 460 -20.16 28.32 -12.67
N ARG A 461 -21.11 28.69 -11.84
CA ARG A 461 -22.37 29.21 -12.32
C ARG A 461 -22.08 30.63 -12.78
N ALA A 462 -22.02 30.84 -14.08
CA ALA A 462 -21.98 32.16 -14.68
C ALA A 462 -23.15 33.01 -14.22
#